data_132268457a365a99afaab49e92ba0923
#
_entry.id   132268457a365a99afaab49e92ba0923
#
_cell.length_a   1.000
_cell.length_b   1.000
_cell.length_c   1.000
_cell.angle_alpha   90.00
_cell.angle_beta   90.00
_cell.angle_gamma   90.00
#
_symmetry.space_group_name_H-M   'P 1'
#
loop_
_entity.id
_entity.type
_entity.pdbx_description
1 polymer ?
#
loop_
_entity_poly.entity_id
_entity_poly.type
_entity_poly.pdbx_seq_one_letter_code
_entity_poly.pdbx_strand_id
1 'polypeptide(L)'
;MTDNDLTGYCGLYCGDCGRYKSRMSELANDLLKEFEKTQFSEYAGVKRSQISDFEHYDRMVSLLAHIAGLRCDTPCRLGGDGCIGNCLIIKCVRENSFEGCWECPTYRTCEKFDFLKPFSGDIPLHNLDKIRGFGVEAWAKHRGKFYRWQK
;
A
#
# COMPACT_ATOMS: atom_id res chain seq x y z
N MET A 1 -4.28 -16.57 -7.49
CA MET A 1 -3.18 -15.78 -6.92
C MET A 1 -2.79 -16.44 -5.61
N THR A 2 -1.54 -16.83 -5.48
CA THR A 2 -1.00 -17.55 -4.32
C THR A 2 -0.48 -16.57 -3.26
N ASP A 3 -0.19 -17.06 -2.05
CA ASP A 3 0.47 -16.26 -1.01
C ASP A 3 1.85 -15.77 -1.46
N ASN A 4 2.54 -16.55 -2.29
CA ASN A 4 3.81 -16.18 -2.90
C ASN A 4 3.64 -14.93 -3.80
N ASP A 5 2.63 -14.90 -4.66
CA ASP A 5 2.34 -13.75 -5.53
C ASP A 5 2.07 -12.46 -4.74
N LEU A 6 1.47 -12.59 -3.55
CA LEU A 6 1.14 -11.49 -2.65
C LEU A 6 2.27 -11.11 -1.70
N THR A 7 3.37 -11.87 -1.69
CA THR A 7 4.53 -11.59 -0.84
C THR A 7 5.47 -10.61 -1.54
N GLY A 8 5.59 -9.40 -1.03
CA GLY A 8 6.54 -8.41 -1.56
C GLY A 8 7.99 -8.83 -1.35
N TYR A 9 8.89 -8.40 -2.22
CA TYR A 9 10.33 -8.65 -2.09
C TYR A 9 10.91 -8.26 -0.72
N CYS A 10 10.33 -7.23 -0.09
CA CYS A 10 10.70 -6.73 1.23
C CYS A 10 10.05 -7.48 2.41
N GLY A 11 9.25 -8.51 2.15
CA GLY A 11 8.50 -9.22 3.19
C GLY A 11 7.15 -8.59 3.55
N LEU A 12 6.75 -7.45 2.99
CA LEU A 12 5.38 -6.96 3.15
C LEU A 12 4.41 -7.87 2.39
N TYR A 13 3.22 -8.06 2.97
CA TYR A 13 2.19 -8.93 2.39
C TYR A 13 1.06 -8.10 1.79
N CYS A 14 0.88 -8.18 0.47
CA CYS A 14 -0.14 -7.43 -0.25
C CYS A 14 -1.57 -7.80 0.18
N GLY A 15 -1.79 -9.02 0.64
CA GLY A 15 -3.10 -9.46 1.15
C GLY A 15 -3.58 -8.69 2.38
N ASP A 16 -2.66 -8.14 3.18
CA ASP A 16 -2.97 -7.30 4.35
C ASP A 16 -3.01 -5.80 4.01
N CYS A 17 -2.65 -5.43 2.78
CA CYS A 17 -2.49 -4.04 2.38
C CYS A 17 -3.83 -3.40 1.99
N GLY A 18 -4.21 -2.31 2.68
CA GLY A 18 -5.41 -1.54 2.36
C GLY A 18 -5.42 -0.87 0.97
N ARG A 19 -4.26 -0.82 0.30
CA ARG A 19 -4.12 -0.26 -1.06
C ARG A 19 -4.34 -1.31 -2.16
N TYR A 20 -4.04 -2.58 -1.87
CA TYR A 20 -4.11 -3.63 -2.86
C TYR A 20 -5.58 -3.93 -3.21
N LYS A 21 -5.92 -3.72 -4.50
CA LYS A 21 -7.31 -3.83 -5.02
C LYS A 21 -8.32 -3.12 -4.13
N SER A 22 -7.98 -1.91 -3.69
CA SER A 22 -8.72 -1.17 -2.70
C SER A 22 -10.09 -0.74 -3.21
N ARG A 23 -11.15 -1.29 -2.60
CA ARG A 23 -12.52 -0.82 -2.83
C ARG A 23 -12.74 0.63 -2.38
N MET A 24 -12.02 1.05 -1.33
CA MET A 24 -12.05 2.43 -0.84
C MET A 24 -11.55 3.41 -1.92
N SER A 25 -10.47 3.07 -2.63
CA SER A 25 -9.94 3.90 -3.71
C SER A 25 -10.90 3.96 -4.91
N GLU A 26 -11.58 2.85 -5.23
CA GLU A 26 -12.63 2.83 -6.26
C GLU A 26 -13.78 3.76 -5.89
N LEU A 27 -14.32 3.64 -4.68
CA LEU A 27 -15.42 4.47 -4.19
C LEU A 27 -15.06 5.96 -4.15
N ALA A 28 -13.83 6.30 -3.76
CA ALA A 28 -13.35 7.68 -3.79
C ALA A 28 -13.32 8.23 -5.22
N ASN A 29 -12.84 7.44 -6.18
CA ASN A 29 -12.81 7.81 -7.58
C ASN A 29 -14.22 7.95 -8.17
N ASP A 30 -15.14 7.05 -7.83
CA ASP A 30 -16.52 7.12 -8.30
C ASP A 30 -17.23 8.35 -7.74
N LEU A 31 -16.99 8.69 -6.45
CA LEU A 31 -17.55 9.89 -5.83
C LEU A 31 -17.01 11.18 -6.47
N LEU A 32 -15.71 11.23 -6.78
CA LEU A 32 -15.13 12.38 -7.49
C LEU A 32 -15.77 12.58 -8.85
N LYS A 33 -15.97 11.50 -9.61
CA LYS A 33 -16.66 11.57 -10.92
C LYS A 33 -18.10 12.07 -10.79
N GLU A 34 -18.81 11.66 -9.74
CA GLU A 34 -20.17 12.12 -9.51
C GLU A 34 -20.23 13.60 -9.12
N PHE A 35 -19.23 14.10 -8.35
CA PHE A 35 -19.09 15.52 -8.08
C PHE A 35 -18.87 16.34 -9.35
N GLU A 36 -18.02 15.88 -10.26
CA GLU A 36 -17.80 16.55 -11.55
C GLU A 36 -19.06 16.57 -12.40
N LYS A 37 -19.71 15.41 -12.56
CA LYS A 37 -20.93 15.24 -13.36
C LYS A 37 -22.08 16.12 -12.90
N THR A 38 -22.21 16.31 -11.58
CA THR A 38 -23.31 17.08 -10.97
C THR A 38 -22.93 18.54 -10.71
N GLN A 39 -21.73 18.98 -11.04
CA GLN A 39 -21.20 20.32 -10.71
C GLN A 39 -21.36 20.63 -9.19
N PHE A 40 -21.09 19.63 -8.35
CA PHE A 40 -21.34 19.70 -6.92
C PHE A 40 -20.55 20.81 -6.22
N SER A 41 -19.44 21.28 -6.78
CA SER A 41 -18.67 22.44 -6.31
C SER A 41 -19.53 23.70 -6.23
N GLU A 42 -20.39 23.94 -7.23
CA GLU A 42 -21.29 25.10 -7.25
C GLU A 42 -22.32 25.01 -6.11
N TYR A 43 -22.92 23.83 -5.94
CA TYR A 43 -23.83 23.57 -4.84
C TYR A 43 -23.14 23.78 -3.48
N ALA A 44 -21.93 23.23 -3.29
CA ALA A 44 -21.16 23.40 -2.07
C ALA A 44 -20.86 24.88 -1.78
N GLY A 45 -20.53 25.67 -2.81
CA GLY A 45 -20.31 27.10 -2.73
C GLY A 45 -21.52 27.84 -2.15
N VAL A 46 -22.71 27.55 -2.64
CA VAL A 46 -23.96 28.15 -2.14
C VAL A 46 -24.25 27.73 -0.70
N LYS A 47 -23.98 26.47 -0.35
CA LYS A 47 -24.28 25.89 0.96
C LYS A 47 -23.34 26.32 2.08
N ARG A 48 -22.16 26.85 1.80
CA ARG A 48 -21.20 27.36 2.81
C ARG A 48 -21.81 28.31 3.84
N SER A 49 -22.74 29.14 3.41
CA SER A 49 -23.41 30.11 4.32
C SER A 49 -24.42 29.45 5.27
N GLN A 50 -24.84 28.23 5.02
CA GLN A 50 -25.88 27.52 5.79
C GLN A 50 -25.30 26.35 6.61
N ILE A 51 -24.27 25.71 6.10
CA ILE A 51 -23.64 24.52 6.68
C ILE A 51 -22.14 24.73 6.66
N SER A 52 -21.55 24.97 7.83
CA SER A 52 -20.12 25.30 7.99
C SER A 52 -19.17 24.24 7.43
N ASP A 53 -19.58 22.95 7.46
CA ASP A 53 -18.73 21.85 6.96
C ASP A 53 -18.38 22.00 5.47
N PHE A 54 -19.22 22.69 4.69
CA PHE A 54 -18.91 22.96 3.27
C PHE A 54 -17.73 23.94 3.08
N GLU A 55 -17.26 24.61 4.12
CA GLU A 55 -15.99 25.36 4.06
C GLU A 55 -14.80 24.47 3.78
N HIS A 56 -14.91 23.18 4.12
CA HIS A 56 -13.86 22.17 3.93
C HIS A 56 -14.01 21.35 2.65
N TYR A 57 -14.95 21.69 1.77
CA TYR A 57 -15.22 20.95 0.53
C TYR A 57 -13.96 20.72 -0.30
N ASP A 58 -13.18 21.75 -0.55
CA ASP A 58 -11.98 21.65 -1.40
C ASP A 58 -10.91 20.71 -0.77
N ARG A 59 -10.78 20.74 0.56
CA ARG A 59 -9.90 19.82 1.29
C ARG A 59 -10.39 18.37 1.22
N MET A 60 -11.70 18.16 1.32
CA MET A 60 -12.32 16.85 1.17
C MET A 60 -12.07 16.29 -0.23
N VAL A 61 -12.29 17.08 -1.28
CA VAL A 61 -12.03 16.69 -2.67
C VAL A 61 -10.57 16.32 -2.86
N SER A 62 -9.64 17.14 -2.34
CA SER A 62 -8.20 16.85 -2.38
C SER A 62 -7.87 15.53 -1.67
N LEU A 63 -8.44 15.27 -0.49
CA LEU A 63 -8.23 14.03 0.23
C LEU A 63 -8.79 12.82 -0.52
N LEU A 64 -9.98 12.94 -1.10
CA LEU A 64 -10.58 11.88 -1.94
C LEU A 64 -9.69 11.57 -3.16
N ALA A 65 -9.11 12.58 -3.81
CA ALA A 65 -8.18 12.38 -4.91
C ALA A 65 -6.91 11.60 -4.47
N HIS A 66 -6.38 11.91 -3.29
CA HIS A 66 -5.28 11.14 -2.72
C HIS A 66 -5.69 9.69 -2.43
N ILE A 67 -6.89 9.47 -1.85
CA ILE A 67 -7.40 8.12 -1.56
C ILE A 67 -7.59 7.33 -2.87
N ALA A 68 -8.15 7.95 -3.91
CA ALA A 68 -8.30 7.34 -5.23
C ALA A 68 -6.94 6.91 -5.81
N GLY A 69 -5.92 7.77 -5.67
CA GLY A 69 -4.54 7.51 -6.13
C GLY A 69 -3.76 6.47 -5.30
N LEU A 70 -4.28 6.05 -4.13
CA LEU A 70 -3.63 5.02 -3.33
C LEU A 70 -3.78 3.60 -3.90
N ARG A 71 -4.65 3.39 -4.89
CA ARG A 71 -4.90 2.05 -5.44
C ARG A 71 -3.62 1.39 -5.94
N CYS A 72 -3.48 0.13 -5.61
CA CYS A 72 -2.43 -0.75 -6.13
C CYS A 72 -3.09 -1.99 -6.74
N ASP A 73 -2.92 -2.21 -8.03
CA ASP A 73 -3.54 -3.33 -8.74
C ASP A 73 -2.61 -4.52 -8.94
N THR A 74 -1.30 -4.27 -8.92
CA THR A 74 -0.30 -5.28 -9.24
C THR A 74 0.77 -5.37 -8.17
N PRO A 75 0.90 -6.53 -7.48
CA PRO A 75 2.00 -6.78 -6.56
C PRO A 75 3.36 -6.61 -7.24
N CYS A 76 4.37 -6.18 -6.48
CA CYS A 76 5.71 -5.95 -7.05
C CYS A 76 6.34 -7.23 -7.66
N ARG A 77 6.03 -8.41 -7.14
CA ARG A 77 6.49 -9.69 -7.70
C ARG A 77 5.84 -10.02 -9.06
N LEU A 78 4.68 -9.49 -9.33
CA LEU A 78 3.95 -9.64 -10.60
C LEU A 78 4.17 -8.47 -11.57
N GLY A 79 5.21 -7.69 -11.37
CA GLY A 79 5.59 -6.60 -12.26
C GLY A 79 5.17 -5.21 -11.81
N GLY A 80 4.57 -5.06 -10.63
CA GLY A 80 4.26 -3.74 -10.08
C GLY A 80 5.52 -2.98 -9.62
N ASP A 81 5.42 -1.64 -9.56
CA ASP A 81 6.53 -0.73 -9.24
C ASP A 81 6.81 -0.58 -7.74
N GLY A 82 6.11 -1.38 -6.90
CA GLY A 82 6.20 -1.30 -5.44
C GLY A 82 5.30 -0.24 -4.81
N CYS A 83 5.43 -0.07 -3.49
CA CYS A 83 4.52 0.77 -2.70
C CYS A 83 4.71 2.27 -2.91
N ILE A 84 5.85 2.70 -3.44
CA ILE A 84 6.22 4.13 -3.61
C ILE A 84 6.66 4.48 -5.04
N GLY A 85 6.57 3.53 -6.00
CA GLY A 85 7.23 3.68 -7.30
C GLY A 85 8.76 3.64 -7.18
N ASN A 86 9.47 3.22 -8.22
CA ASN A 86 10.94 3.16 -8.26
C ASN A 86 11.58 2.54 -7.00
N CYS A 87 11.03 1.45 -6.51
CA CYS A 87 11.43 0.82 -5.25
C CYS A 87 12.87 0.28 -5.33
N LEU A 88 13.77 0.84 -4.51
CA LEU A 88 15.18 0.42 -4.44
C LEU A 88 15.35 -1.06 -4.04
N ILE A 89 14.39 -1.61 -3.30
CA ILE A 89 14.42 -3.02 -2.91
C ILE A 89 14.19 -3.91 -4.13
N ILE A 90 13.22 -3.59 -4.99
CA ILE A 90 12.97 -4.32 -6.24
C ILE A 90 14.22 -4.35 -7.11
N LYS A 91 14.84 -3.18 -7.29
CA LYS A 91 16.07 -3.06 -8.08
C LYS A 91 17.18 -3.93 -7.49
N CYS A 92 17.44 -3.81 -6.19
CA CYS A 92 18.48 -4.57 -5.50
C CYS A 92 18.27 -6.10 -5.59
N VAL A 93 17.05 -6.58 -5.39
CA VAL A 93 16.71 -8.01 -5.46
C VAL A 93 16.95 -8.55 -6.87
N ARG A 94 16.54 -7.80 -7.89
CA ARG A 94 16.74 -8.20 -9.30
C ARG A 94 18.23 -8.20 -9.69
N GLU A 95 19.00 -7.18 -9.30
CA GLU A 95 20.43 -7.08 -9.58
C GLU A 95 21.25 -8.20 -8.93
N ASN A 96 20.80 -8.71 -7.77
CA ASN A 96 21.47 -9.82 -7.07
C ASN A 96 20.85 -11.20 -7.40
N SER A 97 19.86 -11.25 -8.27
CA SER A 97 19.15 -12.50 -8.63
C SER A 97 18.54 -13.22 -7.43
N PHE A 98 18.14 -12.49 -6.40
CA PHE A 98 17.43 -13.05 -5.24
C PHE A 98 15.94 -13.24 -5.55
N GLU A 99 15.33 -14.26 -4.96
CA GLU A 99 13.88 -14.41 -4.96
C GLU A 99 13.20 -13.33 -4.11
N GLY A 100 13.85 -12.89 -3.05
CA GLY A 100 13.44 -11.81 -2.17
C GLY A 100 14.50 -11.47 -1.14
N CYS A 101 14.25 -10.45 -0.32
CA CYS A 101 15.22 -10.02 0.69
C CYS A 101 15.51 -11.10 1.75
N TRP A 102 14.66 -12.11 1.89
CA TRP A 102 14.91 -13.27 2.77
C TRP A 102 16.13 -14.10 2.38
N GLU A 103 16.60 -14.02 1.14
CA GLU A 103 17.84 -14.68 0.72
C GLU A 103 19.08 -13.82 1.00
N CYS A 104 18.91 -12.53 1.18
CA CYS A 104 20.03 -11.62 1.46
C CYS A 104 20.59 -11.86 2.87
N PRO A 105 21.90 -12.11 3.04
CA PRO A 105 22.49 -12.36 4.35
C PRO A 105 22.47 -11.13 5.29
N THR A 106 22.37 -9.92 4.73
CA THR A 106 22.47 -8.65 5.48
C THR A 106 21.13 -7.89 5.55
N TYR A 107 20.00 -8.53 5.27
CA TYR A 107 18.70 -7.82 5.24
C TYR A 107 18.35 -7.11 6.55
N ARG A 108 18.80 -7.62 7.70
CA ARG A 108 18.48 -7.05 9.03
C ARG A 108 19.06 -5.66 9.25
N THR A 109 20.19 -5.35 8.61
CA THR A 109 20.90 -4.08 8.73
C THR A 109 20.82 -3.23 7.46
N CYS A 110 19.94 -3.60 6.53
CA CYS A 110 19.84 -2.97 5.22
C CYS A 110 19.09 -1.64 5.29
N GLU A 111 19.77 -0.53 5.02
CA GLU A 111 19.20 0.83 5.01
C GLU A 111 18.10 1.02 3.96
N LYS A 112 18.02 0.14 2.94
CA LYS A 112 16.94 0.19 1.95
C LYS A 112 15.54 -0.05 2.54
N PHE A 113 15.45 -0.47 3.82
CA PHE A 113 14.17 -0.59 4.54
C PHE A 113 13.76 0.70 5.26
N ASP A 114 14.64 1.72 5.35
CA ASP A 114 14.38 2.91 6.16
C ASP A 114 13.13 3.67 5.73
N PHE A 115 12.82 3.72 4.43
CA PHE A 115 11.60 4.35 3.94
C PHE A 115 10.32 3.63 4.37
N LEU A 116 10.39 2.36 4.76
CA LEU A 116 9.25 1.58 5.25
C LEU A 116 8.97 1.83 6.75
N LYS A 117 9.99 2.19 7.53
CA LYS A 117 9.90 2.34 8.99
C LYS A 117 8.78 3.27 9.47
N PRO A 118 8.52 4.45 8.84
CA PRO A 118 7.48 5.35 9.33
C PRO A 118 6.06 4.77 9.33
N PHE A 119 5.77 3.80 8.46
CA PHE A 119 4.42 3.22 8.33
C PHE A 119 4.35 1.71 8.62
N SER A 120 5.43 0.98 8.51
CA SER A 120 5.44 -0.47 8.74
C SER A 120 6.34 -0.92 9.89
N GLY A 121 7.16 -0.02 10.47
CA GLY A 121 8.08 -0.37 11.56
C GLY A 121 8.97 -1.56 11.18
N ASP A 122 9.07 -2.53 12.09
CA ASP A 122 9.88 -3.74 11.91
C ASP A 122 9.14 -4.91 11.25
N ILE A 123 7.92 -4.70 10.77
CA ILE A 123 7.10 -5.75 10.14
C ILE A 123 7.82 -6.41 8.96
N PRO A 124 8.49 -5.66 8.04
CA PRO A 124 9.24 -6.29 6.97
C PRO A 124 10.26 -7.30 7.50
N LEU A 125 11.06 -6.93 8.48
CA LEU A 125 12.09 -7.81 9.06
C LEU A 125 11.49 -9.03 9.72
N HIS A 126 10.43 -8.84 10.52
CA HIS A 126 9.70 -9.95 11.13
C HIS A 126 9.17 -10.94 10.09
N ASN A 127 8.58 -10.43 9.01
CA ASN A 127 8.04 -11.26 7.94
C ASN A 127 9.15 -11.99 7.19
N LEU A 128 10.30 -11.34 6.95
CA LEU A 128 11.46 -11.99 6.33
C LEU A 128 11.97 -13.16 7.18
N ASP A 129 11.97 -13.02 8.52
CA ASP A 129 12.31 -14.11 9.43
C ASP A 129 11.33 -15.27 9.30
N LYS A 130 10.02 -14.98 9.19
CA LYS A 130 9.00 -16.00 8.96
C LYS A 130 9.17 -16.70 7.62
N ILE A 131 9.46 -15.95 6.55
CA ILE A 131 9.72 -16.51 5.22
C ILE A 131 10.93 -17.43 5.28
N ARG A 132 12.00 -17.07 5.94
CA ARG A 132 13.19 -17.94 6.11
C ARG A 132 12.89 -19.20 6.89
N GLY A 133 12.02 -19.12 7.90
CA GLY A 133 11.69 -20.27 8.75
C GLY A 133 10.68 -21.25 8.12
N PHE A 134 9.72 -20.74 7.37
CA PHE A 134 8.59 -21.53 6.86
C PHE A 134 8.58 -21.68 5.33
N GLY A 135 9.47 -20.99 4.62
CA GLY A 135 9.43 -20.88 3.16
C GLY A 135 8.37 -19.90 2.67
N VAL A 136 8.59 -19.33 1.47
CA VAL A 136 7.71 -18.30 0.89
C VAL A 136 6.29 -18.79 0.61
N GLU A 137 6.12 -20.10 0.39
CA GLU A 137 4.80 -20.71 0.12
C GLU A 137 3.93 -20.90 1.37
N ALA A 138 4.54 -20.99 2.55
CA ALA A 138 3.82 -21.35 3.79
C ALA A 138 3.79 -20.22 4.85
N TRP A 139 4.69 -19.25 4.75
CA TRP A 139 4.88 -18.24 5.80
C TRP A 139 3.65 -17.40 6.10
N ALA A 140 2.81 -17.12 5.09
CA ALA A 140 1.66 -16.22 5.23
C ALA A 140 0.69 -16.65 6.34
N LYS A 141 0.57 -17.94 6.60
CA LYS A 141 -0.21 -18.50 7.72
C LYS A 141 0.41 -18.24 9.10
N HIS A 142 1.70 -17.92 9.13
CA HIS A 142 2.50 -17.70 10.34
C HIS A 142 2.88 -16.23 10.57
N ARG A 143 2.40 -15.30 9.72
CA ARG A 143 2.80 -13.88 9.76
C ARG A 143 2.32 -13.15 11.01
N GLY A 144 1.22 -13.58 11.62
CA GLY A 144 0.61 -12.90 12.74
C GLY A 144 -0.14 -11.63 12.33
N LYS A 145 -0.48 -10.76 13.31
CA LYS A 145 -1.22 -9.51 13.11
C LYS A 145 -0.43 -8.35 13.71
N PHE A 146 0.08 -7.47 12.87
CA PHE A 146 1.02 -6.42 13.26
C PHE A 146 0.60 -5.00 12.88
N TYR A 147 -0.12 -4.82 11.78
CA TYR A 147 -0.65 -3.51 11.44
C TYR A 147 -1.88 -3.21 12.27
N ARG A 148 -2.01 -1.96 12.73
CA ARG A 148 -3.23 -1.52 13.43
C ARG A 148 -4.48 -1.61 12.55
N TRP A 149 -4.30 -1.52 11.24
CA TRP A 149 -5.35 -1.58 10.21
C TRP A 149 -5.41 -2.91 9.48
N GLN A 150 -4.66 -3.91 9.90
CA GLN A 150 -4.67 -5.25 9.31
C GLN A 150 -6.02 -5.92 9.56
N LYS A 151 -6.59 -6.49 8.50
CA LYS A 151 -7.85 -7.23 8.52
C LYS A 151 -7.69 -8.64 9.10
#